data_42927f4b426b2fc236b5742026352545
#
_entry.id   42927f4b426b2fc236b5742026352545
#
_cell.length_a   1.000
_cell.length_b   1.000
_cell.length_c   1.000
_cell.angle_alpha   90.00
_cell.angle_beta   90.00
_cell.angle_gamma   90.00
#
_symmetry.space_group_name_H-M   'P 1'
#
loop_
_entity.id
_entity.type
_entity.pdbx_description
1 polymer ?
#
loop_
_entity_poly.entity_id
_entity_poly.type
_entity_poly.pdbx_seq_one_letter_code
_entity_poly.pdbx_strand_id
1 'polypeptide(L)'
;VNNEDELIDIAKNGLRLSPIHQILVEKCISGWKEIEFEVMRDIKGNVITVCSMENLDPVGVHTGDSIVIAPAVTLSDKEYQMLRSAALDIISELKVEGGCNCQFALNPDSFEYAVIEVNPRVSRSSALASKATGYPIAKVAAKIAIGYNLNEIKNAVTGTTSACFEPALDYVVVKFPKWPFDKFVYAKRNLGTQMKATGEVMAIGTSFE
;
A
#
# COMPACT_ATOMS: atom_id res chain seq x y z
N VAL A 1 15.65 0.47 18.02
CA VAL A 1 16.69 0.26 19.05
C VAL A 1 18.05 0.20 18.39
N ASN A 2 19.07 0.77 19.01
CA ASN A 2 20.43 0.89 18.46
C ASN A 2 21.45 0.06 19.25
N ASN A 3 21.05 -0.45 20.41
CA ASN A 3 21.92 -1.23 21.28
C ASN A 3 21.11 -2.21 22.15
N GLU A 4 21.81 -3.09 22.87
CA GLU A 4 21.20 -4.16 23.66
C GLU A 4 20.38 -3.60 24.86
N ASP A 5 20.86 -2.57 25.52
CA ASP A 5 20.18 -1.98 26.68
C ASP A 5 18.83 -1.39 26.28
N GLU A 6 18.78 -0.64 25.18
CA GLU A 6 17.52 -0.13 24.60
C GLU A 6 16.58 -1.27 24.22
N LEU A 7 17.11 -2.35 23.63
CA LEU A 7 16.30 -3.50 23.27
C LEU A 7 15.67 -4.16 24.51
N ILE A 8 16.45 -4.36 25.56
CA ILE A 8 15.98 -4.95 26.81
C ILE A 8 14.87 -4.11 27.44
N ASP A 9 15.05 -2.80 27.50
CA ASP A 9 14.07 -1.91 28.13
C ASP A 9 12.75 -1.83 27.33
N ILE A 10 12.83 -1.71 26.02
CA ILE A 10 11.65 -1.70 25.14
C ILE A 10 10.96 -3.05 25.15
N ALA A 11 11.71 -4.17 25.11
CA ALA A 11 11.17 -5.51 25.17
C ALA A 11 10.44 -5.80 26.47
N LYS A 12 11.03 -5.46 27.64
CA LYS A 12 10.39 -5.58 28.94
C LYS A 12 9.06 -4.83 29.00
N ASN A 13 9.05 -3.59 28.51
CA ASN A 13 7.83 -2.79 28.46
C ASN A 13 6.78 -3.39 27.51
N GLY A 14 7.19 -3.83 26.33
CA GLY A 14 6.31 -4.49 25.35
C GLY A 14 5.69 -5.78 25.92
N LEU A 15 6.49 -6.65 26.53
CA LEU A 15 6.02 -7.87 27.17
C LEU A 15 5.02 -7.59 28.30
N ARG A 16 5.25 -6.54 29.08
CA ARG A 16 4.36 -6.11 30.17
C ARG A 16 3.01 -5.61 29.67
N LEU A 17 3.01 -4.87 28.53
CA LEU A 17 1.79 -4.27 27.96
C LEU A 17 1.02 -5.24 27.06
N SER A 18 1.68 -6.24 26.51
CA SER A 18 1.05 -7.25 25.63
C SER A 18 0.11 -8.15 26.46
N PRO A 19 -1.17 -8.30 26.07
CA PRO A 19 -2.12 -9.16 26.77
C PRO A 19 -1.70 -10.65 26.78
N ILE A 20 -0.89 -11.07 25.82
CA ILE A 20 -0.39 -12.44 25.69
C ILE A 20 1.09 -12.55 26.08
N HIS A 21 1.70 -11.48 26.60
CA HIS A 21 3.11 -11.42 26.99
C HIS A 21 4.09 -11.85 25.90
N GLN A 22 3.81 -11.43 24.67
CA GLN A 22 4.66 -11.67 23.51
C GLN A 22 4.95 -10.37 22.78
N ILE A 23 6.12 -10.30 22.14
CA ILE A 23 6.56 -9.20 21.28
C ILE A 23 7.12 -9.78 19.98
N LEU A 24 7.06 -8.98 18.92
CA LEU A 24 7.74 -9.26 17.66
C LEU A 24 9.04 -8.46 17.63
N VAL A 25 10.13 -9.11 17.23
CA VAL A 25 11.44 -8.48 17.01
C VAL A 25 11.82 -8.67 15.56
N GLU A 26 12.04 -7.56 14.84
CA GLU A 26 12.30 -7.55 13.42
C GLU A 26 13.58 -6.78 13.09
N LYS A 27 14.18 -7.08 11.91
CA LYS A 27 15.26 -6.26 11.35
C LYS A 27 14.74 -4.85 11.10
N CYS A 28 15.48 -3.85 11.55
CA CYS A 28 15.15 -2.44 11.27
C CYS A 28 15.44 -2.13 9.79
N ILE A 29 14.42 -1.69 9.07
CA ILE A 29 14.48 -1.25 7.68
C ILE A 29 14.07 0.23 7.54
N SER A 30 14.25 1.00 8.61
CA SER A 30 13.98 2.44 8.61
C SER A 30 14.79 3.14 7.52
N GLY A 31 14.15 4.06 6.81
CA GLY A 31 14.77 4.80 5.71
C GLY A 31 14.66 4.13 4.33
N TRP A 32 14.15 2.90 4.27
CA TRP A 32 13.84 2.26 2.98
C TRP A 32 12.61 2.93 2.35
N LYS A 33 12.53 2.90 1.02
CA LYS A 33 11.34 3.38 0.29
C LYS A 33 10.14 2.49 0.62
N GLU A 34 8.99 3.09 0.80
CA GLU A 34 7.75 2.35 1.00
C GLU A 34 6.91 2.39 -0.27
N ILE A 35 6.67 1.22 -0.84
CA ILE A 35 5.98 1.04 -2.12
C ILE A 35 4.77 0.14 -1.90
N GLU A 36 3.63 0.53 -2.46
CA GLU A 36 2.40 -0.23 -2.38
C GLU A 36 1.91 -0.65 -3.76
N PHE A 37 1.32 -1.85 -3.84
CA PHE A 37 0.60 -2.31 -5.01
C PHE A 37 -0.84 -2.68 -4.64
N GLU A 38 -1.80 -2.11 -5.36
CA GLU A 38 -3.17 -2.60 -5.35
C GLU A 38 -3.32 -3.63 -6.46
N VAL A 39 -3.61 -4.85 -6.07
CA VAL A 39 -3.73 -6.00 -6.97
C VAL A 39 -5.09 -6.67 -6.82
N MET A 40 -5.52 -7.38 -7.85
CA MET A 40 -6.79 -8.13 -7.85
C MET A 40 -6.59 -9.52 -8.43
N ARG A 41 -7.36 -10.47 -7.90
CA ARG A 41 -7.38 -11.85 -8.38
C ARG A 41 -8.79 -12.41 -8.33
N ASP A 42 -9.16 -13.24 -9.31
CA ASP A 42 -10.40 -14.03 -9.29
C ASP A 42 -10.15 -15.51 -8.99
N ILE A 43 -11.23 -16.28 -8.85
CA ILE A 43 -11.17 -17.72 -8.53
C ILE A 43 -10.45 -18.54 -9.61
N LYS A 44 -10.46 -18.10 -10.86
CA LYS A 44 -9.74 -18.79 -11.97
C LYS A 44 -8.25 -18.49 -12.01
N GLY A 45 -7.77 -17.60 -11.14
CA GLY A 45 -6.37 -17.24 -11.08
C GLY A 45 -5.97 -16.14 -12.05
N ASN A 46 -6.91 -15.42 -12.67
CA ASN A 46 -6.57 -14.20 -13.38
C ASN A 46 -6.13 -13.16 -12.34
N VAL A 47 -4.97 -12.54 -12.56
CA VAL A 47 -4.39 -11.54 -11.65
C VAL A 47 -4.02 -10.28 -12.42
N ILE A 48 -4.20 -9.13 -11.79
CA ILE A 48 -3.81 -7.83 -12.34
C ILE A 48 -3.25 -6.93 -11.26
N THR A 49 -2.41 -5.98 -11.68
CA THR A 49 -2.03 -4.81 -10.88
C THR A 49 -2.90 -3.64 -11.30
N VAL A 50 -3.61 -3.06 -10.33
CA VAL A 50 -4.48 -1.89 -10.59
C VAL A 50 -3.68 -0.60 -10.50
N CYS A 51 -2.82 -0.48 -9.49
CA CYS A 51 -2.04 0.73 -9.26
C CYS A 51 -0.80 0.43 -8.42
N SER A 52 0.31 1.06 -8.76
CA SER A 52 1.45 1.22 -7.85
C SER A 52 1.34 2.57 -7.14
N MET A 53 1.79 2.64 -5.91
CA MET A 53 1.83 3.86 -5.11
C MET A 53 3.16 3.93 -4.36
N GLU A 54 3.63 5.13 -4.13
CA GLU A 54 4.86 5.40 -3.40
C GLU A 54 4.58 6.37 -2.25
N ASN A 55 5.01 6.01 -1.05
CA ASN A 55 4.99 6.90 0.09
C ASN A 55 6.25 7.80 0.05
N LEU A 56 6.07 9.13 0.12
CA LEU A 56 7.21 10.05 0.19
C LEU A 56 7.99 9.93 1.50
N ASP A 57 7.26 9.63 2.58
CA ASP A 57 7.88 9.34 3.85
C ASP A 57 8.45 7.92 3.83
N PRO A 58 9.67 7.70 4.29
CA PRO A 58 10.28 6.38 4.31
C PRO A 58 9.59 5.47 5.33
N VAL A 59 9.90 4.17 5.27
CA VAL A 59 9.44 3.18 6.23
C VAL A 59 9.69 3.65 7.67
N GLY A 60 8.63 3.55 8.50
CA GLY A 60 8.60 4.04 9.86
C GLY A 60 7.54 5.12 10.11
N VAL A 61 6.97 5.69 9.04
CA VAL A 61 5.79 6.56 9.08
C VAL A 61 4.57 5.76 8.62
N HIS A 62 3.46 5.85 9.36
CA HIS A 62 2.22 5.16 8.98
C HIS A 62 1.71 5.66 7.62
N THR A 63 1.35 4.75 6.72
CA THR A 63 0.89 5.08 5.35
C THR A 63 -0.30 6.06 5.32
N GLY A 64 -1.16 6.02 6.35
CA GLY A 64 -2.26 6.97 6.52
C GLY A 64 -1.80 8.40 6.79
N ASP A 65 -0.59 8.59 7.32
CA ASP A 65 0.02 9.88 7.61
C ASP A 65 1.00 10.33 6.53
N SER A 66 1.39 9.45 5.61
CA SER A 66 2.33 9.74 4.54
C SER A 66 1.66 10.48 3.38
N ILE A 67 2.43 11.32 2.70
CA ILE A 67 2.08 11.82 1.36
C ILE A 67 2.30 10.66 0.39
N VAL A 68 1.28 10.33 -0.41
CA VAL A 68 1.33 9.18 -1.32
C VAL A 68 1.17 9.65 -2.76
N ILE A 69 2.00 9.11 -3.64
CA ILE A 69 1.99 9.38 -5.07
C ILE A 69 1.54 8.14 -5.82
N ALA A 70 0.66 8.31 -6.79
CA ALA A 70 0.20 7.27 -7.72
C ALA A 70 0.32 7.78 -9.17
N PRO A 71 0.98 7.01 -10.08
CA PRO A 71 1.78 5.82 -9.81
C PRO A 71 3.07 6.12 -9.07
N ALA A 72 3.82 5.08 -8.61
CA ALA A 72 5.17 5.24 -8.09
C ALA A 72 6.07 5.90 -9.14
N VAL A 73 6.82 6.94 -8.73
CA VAL A 73 7.58 7.81 -9.67
C VAL A 73 9.10 7.68 -9.55
N THR A 74 9.62 7.11 -8.45
CA THR A 74 11.07 6.99 -8.23
C THR A 74 11.63 5.60 -8.50
N LEU A 75 10.81 4.67 -8.98
CA LEU A 75 11.24 3.32 -9.33
C LEU A 75 11.81 3.28 -10.74
N SER A 76 12.93 2.58 -10.92
CA SER A 76 13.33 2.09 -12.24
C SER A 76 12.35 1.02 -12.72
N ASP A 77 12.28 0.78 -14.04
CA ASP A 77 11.45 -0.28 -14.60
C ASP A 77 11.76 -1.65 -13.97
N LYS A 78 13.03 -1.94 -13.72
CA LYS A 78 13.45 -3.20 -13.09
C LYS A 78 12.92 -3.35 -11.67
N GLU A 79 12.98 -2.31 -10.86
CA GLU A 79 12.42 -2.30 -9.50
C GLU A 79 10.90 -2.45 -9.54
N TYR A 80 10.25 -1.71 -10.42
CA TYR A 80 8.79 -1.81 -10.61
C TYR A 80 8.36 -3.22 -10.98
N GLN A 81 8.98 -3.84 -11.99
CA GLN A 81 8.61 -5.18 -12.45
C GLN A 81 8.90 -6.25 -11.37
N MET A 82 9.99 -6.10 -10.63
CA MET A 82 10.33 -6.99 -9.52
C MET A 82 9.24 -6.95 -8.44
N LEU A 83 8.87 -5.78 -7.96
CA LEU A 83 7.86 -5.63 -6.90
C LEU A 83 6.45 -5.98 -7.41
N ARG A 84 6.13 -5.63 -8.67
CA ARG A 84 4.88 -6.03 -9.31
C ARG A 84 4.75 -7.55 -9.38
N SER A 85 5.79 -8.26 -9.82
CA SER A 85 5.79 -9.72 -9.88
C SER A 85 5.61 -10.32 -8.48
N ALA A 86 6.35 -9.82 -7.48
CA ALA A 86 6.20 -10.26 -6.11
C ALA A 86 4.77 -10.08 -5.58
N ALA A 87 4.12 -8.95 -5.87
CA ALA A 87 2.73 -8.71 -5.46
C ALA A 87 1.75 -9.69 -6.12
N LEU A 88 1.92 -9.99 -7.41
CA LEU A 88 1.07 -10.95 -8.14
C LEU A 88 1.31 -12.39 -7.66
N ASP A 89 2.54 -12.76 -7.36
CA ASP A 89 2.88 -14.07 -6.80
C ASP A 89 2.27 -14.24 -5.40
N ILE A 90 2.38 -13.23 -4.52
CA ILE A 90 1.80 -13.25 -3.18
C ILE A 90 0.29 -13.46 -3.23
N ILE A 91 -0.44 -12.67 -4.03
CA ILE A 91 -1.90 -12.80 -4.10
C ILE A 91 -2.33 -14.14 -4.70
N SER A 92 -1.51 -14.71 -5.58
CA SER A 92 -1.74 -16.02 -6.21
C SER A 92 -1.51 -17.16 -5.22
N GLU A 93 -0.39 -17.14 -4.48
CA GLU A 93 -0.08 -18.15 -3.46
C GLU A 93 -1.08 -18.15 -2.31
N LEU A 94 -1.48 -16.97 -1.84
CA LEU A 94 -2.49 -16.81 -0.81
C LEU A 94 -3.91 -17.12 -1.31
N LYS A 95 -4.09 -17.31 -2.62
CA LYS A 95 -5.40 -17.58 -3.27
C LYS A 95 -6.47 -16.55 -2.90
N VAL A 96 -6.06 -15.29 -2.73
CA VAL A 96 -7.00 -14.21 -2.42
C VAL A 96 -7.96 -14.03 -3.59
N GLU A 97 -9.25 -13.90 -3.29
CA GLU A 97 -10.29 -13.56 -4.26
C GLU A 97 -10.80 -12.15 -3.99
N GLY A 98 -10.65 -11.27 -4.99
CA GLY A 98 -10.97 -9.85 -4.86
C GLY A 98 -9.73 -8.96 -4.85
N GLY A 99 -9.79 -7.85 -4.11
CA GLY A 99 -8.70 -6.88 -4.00
C GLY A 99 -7.75 -7.19 -2.85
N CYS A 100 -6.48 -6.83 -3.05
CA CYS A 100 -5.44 -6.95 -2.04
C CYS A 100 -4.46 -5.79 -2.17
N ASN A 101 -4.04 -5.23 -1.03
CA ASN A 101 -2.95 -4.29 -0.95
C ASN A 101 -1.70 -5.01 -0.47
N CYS A 102 -0.61 -4.88 -1.22
CA CYS A 102 0.71 -5.40 -0.86
C CYS A 102 1.66 -4.23 -0.60
N GLN A 103 2.29 -4.18 0.56
CA GLN A 103 3.23 -3.14 0.96
C GLN A 103 4.63 -3.70 1.05
N PHE A 104 5.56 -3.00 0.42
CA PHE A 104 6.97 -3.35 0.31
C PHE A 104 7.85 -2.25 0.84
N ALA A 105 8.94 -2.64 1.49
CA ALA A 105 10.09 -1.79 1.71
C ALA A 105 11.15 -2.12 0.67
N LEU A 106 11.64 -1.12 -0.06
CA LEU A 106 12.71 -1.27 -1.05
C LEU A 106 13.95 -0.52 -0.56
N ASN A 107 15.07 -1.22 -0.49
CA ASN A 107 16.35 -0.61 -0.18
C ASN A 107 16.71 0.41 -1.27
N PRO A 108 16.98 1.70 -0.93
CA PRO A 108 17.27 2.74 -1.92
C PRO A 108 18.58 2.51 -2.70
N ASP A 109 19.49 1.69 -2.16
CA ASP A 109 20.83 1.48 -2.70
C ASP A 109 21.02 0.09 -3.36
N SER A 110 19.97 -0.76 -3.35
CA SER A 110 20.03 -2.09 -3.91
C SER A 110 18.65 -2.61 -4.33
N PHE A 111 18.61 -3.83 -4.92
CA PHE A 111 17.35 -4.51 -5.21
C PHE A 111 16.82 -5.34 -4.04
N GLU A 112 17.40 -5.20 -2.84
CA GLU A 112 16.86 -5.86 -1.65
C GLU A 112 15.51 -5.24 -1.29
N TYR A 113 14.51 -6.08 -1.08
CA TYR A 113 13.20 -5.63 -0.62
C TYR A 113 12.66 -6.55 0.48
N ALA A 114 11.75 -6.02 1.26
CA ALA A 114 11.01 -6.77 2.26
C ALA A 114 9.51 -6.56 2.07
N VAL A 115 8.72 -7.59 2.33
CA VAL A 115 7.26 -7.45 2.43
C VAL A 115 6.93 -6.90 3.82
N ILE A 116 6.29 -5.74 3.89
CA ILE A 116 5.88 -5.14 5.18
C ILE A 116 4.60 -5.81 5.64
N GLU A 117 3.56 -5.75 4.79
CA GLU A 117 2.29 -6.41 5.08
C GLU A 117 1.49 -6.70 3.80
N VAL A 118 0.56 -7.63 3.92
CA VAL A 118 -0.39 -7.98 2.87
C VAL A 118 -1.80 -7.86 3.45
N ASN A 119 -2.63 -7.03 2.82
CA ASN A 119 -3.99 -6.74 3.26
C ASN A 119 -5.00 -7.31 2.26
N PRO A 120 -5.51 -8.56 2.43
CA PRO A 120 -6.43 -9.20 1.49
C PRO A 120 -7.87 -8.64 1.63
N ARG A 121 -8.01 -7.37 1.44
CA ARG A 121 -9.25 -6.61 1.55
C ARG A 121 -9.18 -5.30 0.79
N VAL A 122 -10.33 -4.75 0.44
CA VAL A 122 -10.44 -3.36 -0.02
C VAL A 122 -10.20 -2.41 1.17
N SER A 123 -9.44 -1.35 0.94
CA SER A 123 -8.98 -0.42 1.96
C SER A 123 -9.06 1.04 1.50
N ARG A 124 -8.53 1.97 2.30
CA ARG A 124 -8.42 3.38 1.90
C ARG A 124 -7.45 3.58 0.73
N SER A 125 -6.36 2.83 0.69
CA SER A 125 -5.44 2.84 -0.46
C SER A 125 -6.12 2.35 -1.74
N SER A 126 -7.01 1.36 -1.64
CA SER A 126 -7.84 0.94 -2.79
C SER A 126 -8.77 2.05 -3.28
N ALA A 127 -9.28 2.89 -2.37
CA ALA A 127 -10.09 4.06 -2.76
C ALA A 127 -9.23 5.13 -3.46
N LEU A 128 -8.01 5.38 -2.98
CA LEU A 128 -7.04 6.25 -3.66
C LEU A 128 -6.71 5.71 -5.06
N ALA A 129 -6.32 4.43 -5.16
CA ALA A 129 -6.02 3.78 -6.42
C ALA A 129 -7.20 3.84 -7.40
N SER A 130 -8.43 3.60 -6.91
CA SER A 130 -9.64 3.70 -7.75
C SER A 130 -9.87 5.10 -8.28
N LYS A 131 -9.65 6.14 -7.47
CA LYS A 131 -9.77 7.53 -7.91
C LYS A 131 -8.64 7.93 -8.87
N ALA A 132 -7.42 7.46 -8.62
CA ALA A 132 -6.27 7.75 -9.45
C ALA A 132 -6.40 7.12 -10.85
N THR A 133 -6.87 5.87 -10.92
CA THR A 133 -6.90 5.08 -12.16
C THR A 133 -8.25 5.09 -12.88
N GLY A 134 -9.32 5.48 -12.18
CA GLY A 134 -10.69 5.28 -12.66
C GLY A 134 -11.17 3.82 -12.56
N TYR A 135 -10.29 2.87 -12.21
CA TYR A 135 -10.63 1.46 -12.08
C TYR A 135 -11.40 1.21 -10.77
N PRO A 136 -12.67 0.77 -10.80
CA PRO A 136 -13.53 0.70 -9.61
C PRO A 136 -13.26 -0.58 -8.81
N ILE A 137 -12.17 -0.62 -8.03
CA ILE A 137 -11.70 -1.81 -7.29
C ILE A 137 -12.84 -2.43 -6.46
N ALA A 138 -13.55 -1.64 -5.65
CA ALA A 138 -14.61 -2.16 -4.79
C ALA A 138 -15.76 -2.80 -5.58
N LYS A 139 -16.16 -2.21 -6.71
CA LYS A 139 -17.22 -2.76 -7.59
C LYS A 139 -16.77 -4.07 -8.24
N VAL A 140 -15.51 -4.13 -8.69
CA VAL A 140 -14.96 -5.34 -9.30
C VAL A 140 -14.80 -6.43 -8.25
N ALA A 141 -14.28 -6.11 -7.05
CA ALA A 141 -14.19 -7.06 -5.94
C ALA A 141 -15.57 -7.63 -5.54
N ALA A 142 -16.60 -6.80 -5.48
CA ALA A 142 -17.96 -7.26 -5.22
C ALA A 142 -18.48 -8.22 -6.30
N LYS A 143 -18.16 -7.99 -7.57
CA LYS A 143 -18.52 -8.91 -8.65
C LYS A 143 -17.76 -10.24 -8.57
N ILE A 144 -16.48 -10.20 -8.21
CA ILE A 144 -15.70 -11.42 -7.97
C ILE A 144 -16.33 -12.23 -6.84
N ALA A 145 -16.71 -11.59 -5.74
CA ALA A 145 -17.33 -12.23 -4.58
C ALA A 145 -18.66 -12.95 -4.90
N ILE A 146 -19.35 -12.56 -5.97
CA ILE A 146 -20.58 -13.24 -6.44
C ILE A 146 -20.32 -14.17 -7.64
N GLY A 147 -19.05 -14.49 -7.92
CA GLY A 147 -18.64 -15.54 -8.85
C GLY A 147 -18.26 -15.09 -10.26
N TYR A 148 -18.18 -13.79 -10.55
CA TYR A 148 -17.65 -13.31 -11.84
C TYR A 148 -16.13 -13.37 -11.86
N ASN A 149 -15.57 -13.67 -13.03
CA ASN A 149 -14.14 -13.60 -13.27
C ASN A 149 -13.76 -12.26 -13.90
N LEU A 150 -12.50 -11.84 -13.75
CA LEU A 150 -12.01 -10.56 -14.27
C LEU A 150 -12.23 -10.40 -15.78
N ASN A 151 -12.09 -11.50 -16.55
CA ASN A 151 -12.32 -11.49 -17.99
C ASN A 151 -13.79 -11.37 -18.39
N GLU A 152 -14.73 -11.66 -17.49
CA GLU A 152 -16.18 -11.55 -17.69
C GLU A 152 -16.72 -10.16 -17.28
N ILE A 153 -15.96 -9.43 -16.45
CA ILE A 153 -16.33 -8.11 -15.97
C ILE A 153 -15.88 -7.06 -16.99
N LYS A 154 -16.83 -6.26 -17.47
CA LYS A 154 -16.53 -5.13 -18.38
C LYS A 154 -15.71 -4.07 -17.65
N ASN A 155 -14.60 -3.64 -18.26
CA ASN A 155 -13.79 -2.55 -17.75
C ASN A 155 -14.57 -1.22 -17.82
N ALA A 156 -14.71 -0.56 -16.66
CA ALA A 156 -15.52 0.65 -16.56
C ALA A 156 -14.83 1.89 -17.18
N VAL A 157 -13.50 1.86 -17.31
CA VAL A 157 -12.71 2.98 -17.87
C VAL A 157 -12.75 2.94 -19.37
N THR A 158 -12.37 1.80 -19.97
CA THR A 158 -12.28 1.67 -21.42
C THR A 158 -13.66 1.47 -22.09
N GLY A 159 -14.60 0.87 -21.35
CA GLY A 159 -15.93 0.54 -21.88
C GLY A 159 -15.96 -0.59 -22.92
N THR A 160 -14.82 -1.04 -23.42
CA THR A 160 -14.69 -2.03 -24.50
C THR A 160 -13.86 -3.25 -24.14
N THR A 161 -12.96 -3.14 -23.15
CA THR A 161 -12.11 -4.26 -22.68
C THR A 161 -12.71 -4.92 -21.43
N SER A 162 -12.04 -5.99 -20.96
CA SER A 162 -12.38 -6.65 -19.70
C SER A 162 -11.65 -6.00 -18.51
N ALA A 163 -12.06 -6.37 -17.29
CA ALA A 163 -11.41 -5.94 -16.05
C ALA A 163 -9.97 -6.50 -15.88
N CYS A 164 -9.53 -7.40 -16.75
CA CYS A 164 -8.12 -7.84 -16.80
C CYS A 164 -7.18 -6.79 -17.39
N PHE A 165 -7.70 -5.72 -17.98
CA PHE A 165 -6.87 -4.68 -18.59
C PHE A 165 -6.34 -3.74 -17.51
N GLU A 166 -5.04 -3.82 -17.25
CA GLU A 166 -4.37 -2.99 -16.23
C GLU A 166 -4.39 -1.50 -16.61
N PRO A 167 -4.68 -0.60 -15.67
CA PRO A 167 -4.58 0.84 -15.93
C PRO A 167 -3.16 1.28 -16.27
N ALA A 168 -3.03 2.21 -17.19
CA ALA A 168 -1.79 2.94 -17.47
C ALA A 168 -2.06 4.43 -17.33
N LEU A 169 -1.25 5.14 -16.54
CA LEU A 169 -1.43 6.55 -16.23
C LEU A 169 -0.33 7.38 -16.88
N ASP A 170 -0.71 8.48 -17.52
CA ASP A 170 0.17 9.52 -18.06
C ASP A 170 0.10 10.82 -17.25
N TYR A 171 -0.39 10.72 -16.02
CA TYR A 171 -0.50 11.80 -15.04
C TYR A 171 -0.14 11.28 -13.65
N VAL A 172 0.01 12.18 -12.71
CA VAL A 172 0.36 11.87 -11.32
C VAL A 172 -0.78 12.32 -10.40
N VAL A 173 -1.12 11.48 -9.45
CA VAL A 173 -2.07 11.80 -8.38
C VAL A 173 -1.34 11.81 -7.05
N VAL A 174 -1.49 12.89 -6.29
CA VAL A 174 -0.89 13.05 -4.97
C VAL A 174 -1.98 13.08 -3.91
N LYS A 175 -1.88 12.20 -2.92
CA LYS A 175 -2.68 12.23 -1.70
C LYS A 175 -1.92 13.01 -0.64
N PHE A 176 -2.55 14.01 -0.04
CA PHE A 176 -1.99 14.78 1.06
C PHE A 176 -2.86 14.59 2.32
N PRO A 177 -2.30 14.08 3.44
CA PRO A 177 -3.04 13.89 4.68
C PRO A 177 -3.38 15.20 5.38
N LYS A 178 -4.45 15.19 6.19
CA LYS A 178 -4.80 16.25 7.11
C LYS A 178 -4.52 15.82 8.54
N TRP A 179 -3.57 16.49 9.19
CA TRP A 179 -3.21 16.27 10.58
C TRP A 179 -3.83 17.35 11.49
N PRO A 180 -4.90 17.07 12.25
CA PRO A 180 -5.59 18.07 13.06
C PRO A 180 -4.91 18.28 14.43
N PHE A 181 -3.62 18.62 14.44
CA PHE A 181 -2.84 18.85 15.66
C PHE A 181 -3.32 20.07 16.48
N ASP A 182 -4.07 20.96 15.88
CA ASP A 182 -4.77 22.06 16.54
C ASP A 182 -5.88 21.57 17.48
N LYS A 183 -6.51 20.45 17.15
CA LYS A 183 -7.56 19.81 17.97
C LYS A 183 -7.01 18.82 18.98
N PHE A 184 -5.94 18.13 18.64
CA PHE A 184 -5.31 17.10 19.47
C PHE A 184 -4.05 17.63 20.15
N VAL A 185 -4.22 18.56 21.10
CA VAL A 185 -3.13 19.28 21.77
C VAL A 185 -2.13 18.41 22.51
N TYR A 186 -2.53 17.21 22.92
CA TYR A 186 -1.64 16.24 23.60
C TYR A 186 -0.96 15.25 22.65
N ALA A 187 -1.32 15.26 21.34
CA ALA A 187 -0.70 14.39 20.39
C ALA A 187 0.71 14.89 20.03
N LYS A 188 1.68 14.00 20.02
CA LYS A 188 3.01 14.30 19.47
C LYS A 188 2.89 14.66 18.00
N ARG A 189 3.47 15.79 17.59
CA ARG A 189 3.41 16.29 16.20
C ARG A 189 4.33 15.55 15.24
N ASN A 190 5.29 14.77 15.76
CA ASN A 190 6.16 13.96 14.92
C ASN A 190 5.38 12.79 14.33
N LEU A 191 5.51 12.56 13.03
CA LEU A 191 4.97 11.38 12.36
C LEU A 191 5.75 10.13 12.79
N GLY A 192 5.11 8.99 12.73
CA GLY A 192 5.67 7.71 13.12
C GLY A 192 4.69 6.58 12.84
N THR A 193 4.84 5.45 13.51
CA THR A 193 4.03 4.25 13.28
C THR A 193 2.55 4.38 13.70
N GLN A 194 2.22 5.37 14.53
CA GLN A 194 0.84 5.67 14.91
C GLN A 194 0.21 6.64 13.92
N MET A 195 -0.93 6.27 13.35
CA MET A 195 -1.71 7.14 12.48
C MET A 195 -2.33 8.31 13.26
N LYS A 196 -2.17 9.54 12.74
CA LYS A 196 -2.66 10.80 13.32
C LYS A 196 -3.56 11.59 12.36
N ALA A 197 -3.48 11.30 11.07
CA ALA A 197 -4.35 11.93 10.07
C ALA A 197 -5.81 11.52 10.25
N THR A 198 -6.71 12.49 10.04
CA THR A 198 -8.18 12.29 10.12
C THR A 198 -8.88 12.53 8.80
N GLY A 199 -8.16 12.94 7.78
CA GLY A 199 -8.68 13.20 6.46
C GLY A 199 -7.55 13.33 5.45
N GLU A 200 -7.92 13.49 4.20
CA GLU A 200 -6.99 13.61 3.09
C GLU A 200 -7.60 14.42 1.95
N VAL A 201 -6.74 15.00 1.14
CA VAL A 201 -7.09 15.60 -0.15
C VAL A 201 -6.27 14.96 -1.24
N MET A 202 -6.76 15.05 -2.48
CA MET A 202 -6.03 14.58 -3.66
C MET A 202 -5.93 15.69 -4.68
N ALA A 203 -4.77 15.73 -5.35
CA ALA A 203 -4.51 16.60 -6.49
C ALA A 203 -4.03 15.74 -7.67
N ILE A 204 -4.29 16.23 -8.88
CA ILE A 204 -3.86 15.61 -10.12
C ILE A 204 -2.99 16.62 -10.86
N GLY A 205 -1.84 16.18 -11.35
CA GLY A 205 -0.90 16.97 -12.13
C GLY A 205 -0.28 16.16 -13.27
N THR A 206 0.35 16.84 -14.21
CA THR A 206 1.07 16.20 -15.32
C THR A 206 2.45 15.70 -14.91
N SER A 207 3.00 16.21 -13.81
CA SER A 207 4.24 15.78 -13.19
C SER A 207 4.09 15.86 -11.67
N PHE A 208 5.03 15.27 -10.93
CA PHE A 208 5.07 15.38 -9.47
C PHE A 208 5.48 16.79 -9.02
N GLU A 209 6.33 17.48 -9.77
CA GLU A 209 6.69 18.88 -9.55
C GLU A 209 5.54 19.81 -9.97
#